data_83cc1a18c60ba755d41130243c2ad694
#
_entry.id   83cc1a18c60ba755d41130243c2ad694
#
_cell.length_a   1.000
_cell.length_b   1.000
_cell.length_c   1.000
_cell.angle_alpha   90.00
_cell.angle_beta   90.00
_cell.angle_gamma   90.00
#
_symmetry.space_group_name_H-M   'P 1'
#
loop_
_entity.id
_entity.type
_entity.pdbx_description
1 polymer ?
#
loop_
_entity_poly.entity_id
_entity_poly.type
_entity_poly.pdbx_seq_one_letter_code
_entity_poly.pdbx_strand_id
1 'polypeptide(L)' 'MNDKMKEEILDSWNSWKYDIKDMNRSEWTQRDESIMDAIDMALRKEFGSDRKTND' A
#
# COMPACT_ATOMS: atom_id res chain seq x y z
N MET A 1 -6.76 -3.23 16.97
CA MET A 1 -5.39 -3.13 16.45
C MET A 1 -4.83 -1.77 16.80
N ASN A 2 -3.62 -1.73 17.31
CA ASN A 2 -3.07 -0.45 17.72
C ASN A 2 -2.37 0.26 16.54
N ASP A 3 -2.07 1.52 16.75
CA ASP A 3 -1.53 2.35 15.68
C ASP A 3 -0.19 1.87 15.17
N LYS A 4 0.61 1.33 16.06
CA LYS A 4 1.91 0.87 15.67
C LYS A 4 1.81 -0.28 14.69
N MET A 5 0.91 -1.21 14.95
CA MET A 5 0.72 -2.35 14.05
C MET A 5 0.20 -1.88 12.70
N LYS A 6 -0.68 -0.90 12.71
CA LYS A 6 -1.19 -0.36 11.45
C LYS A 6 -0.07 0.23 10.63
N GLU A 7 0.80 0.97 11.28
CA GLU A 7 1.93 1.58 10.58
C GLU A 7 2.87 0.52 10.02
N GLU A 8 3.10 -0.53 10.78
CA GLU A 8 3.98 -1.59 10.34
C GLU A 8 3.41 -2.29 9.11
N ILE A 9 2.10 -2.50 9.12
CA ILE A 9 1.46 -3.14 7.97
C ILE A 9 1.57 -2.25 6.74
N LEU A 10 1.34 -0.97 6.89
CA LEU A 10 1.44 -0.04 5.77
C LEU A 10 2.88 0.07 5.26
N ASP A 11 3.84 0.09 6.17
CA ASP A 11 5.23 0.12 5.77
C ASP A 11 5.63 -1.13 5.01
N SER A 12 5.18 -2.28 5.50
CA SER A 12 5.45 -3.54 4.83
C SER A 12 4.84 -3.55 3.45
N TRP A 13 3.62 -3.07 3.34
CA TRP A 13 2.95 -3.01 2.04
C TRP A 13 3.70 -2.11 1.07
N ASN A 14 4.15 -0.96 1.54
CA ASN A 14 4.91 -0.07 0.69
C ASN A 14 6.17 -0.74 0.15
N SER A 15 6.87 -1.43 1.02
CA SER A 15 8.08 -2.13 0.64
C SER A 15 7.77 -3.23 -0.38
N TRP A 16 6.74 -4.00 -0.08
CA TRP A 16 6.35 -5.12 -0.94
C TRP A 16 5.95 -4.67 -2.33
N LYS A 17 5.19 -3.60 -2.42
CA LYS A 17 4.73 -3.22 -3.75
C LYS A 17 5.88 -2.75 -4.62
N TYR A 18 6.87 -2.12 -4.05
CA TYR A 18 8.05 -1.75 -4.84
C TYR A 18 8.84 -2.99 -5.26
N ASP A 19 8.98 -3.94 -4.36
CA ASP A 19 9.70 -5.16 -4.67
C ASP A 19 8.99 -5.97 -5.74
N ILE A 20 7.68 -6.12 -5.61
CA ILE A 20 6.91 -6.88 -6.56
C ILE A 20 6.98 -6.23 -7.95
N LYS A 21 6.84 -4.92 -7.97
CA LYS A 21 6.89 -4.21 -9.24
C LYS A 21 8.26 -4.34 -9.87
N ASP A 22 9.31 -4.24 -9.07
CA ASP A 22 10.66 -4.33 -9.60
C ASP A 22 10.97 -5.72 -10.14
N MET A 23 10.53 -6.75 -9.43
CA MET A 23 10.76 -8.12 -9.86
C MET A 23 10.02 -8.45 -11.15
N ASN A 24 8.87 -7.82 -11.36
CA ASN A 24 8.05 -8.10 -12.53
C ASN A 24 8.05 -6.97 -13.52
N ARG A 25 9.08 -6.18 -13.48
CA ARG A 25 9.15 -4.94 -14.23
C ARG A 25 8.85 -5.11 -15.72
N SER A 26 9.43 -6.12 -16.33
CA SER A 26 9.27 -6.31 -17.77
C SER A 26 7.86 -6.78 -18.15
N GLU A 27 7.12 -7.29 -17.18
CA GLU A 27 5.78 -7.78 -17.43
C GLU A 27 4.72 -6.94 -16.75
N TRP A 28 5.12 -5.82 -16.16
CA TRP A 28 4.21 -4.97 -15.42
C TRP A 28 3.29 -4.25 -16.38
N THR A 29 1.99 -4.36 -16.16
CA THR A 29 1.00 -3.73 -17.00
C THR A 29 0.27 -2.65 -16.23
N GLN A 30 -0.49 -1.87 -16.98
CA GLN A 30 -1.33 -0.86 -16.35
C GLN A 30 -2.37 -1.48 -15.44
N ARG A 31 -2.81 -2.67 -15.80
CA ARG A 31 -3.76 -3.39 -14.96
C ARG A 31 -3.14 -3.73 -13.62
N ASP A 32 -1.89 -4.17 -13.64
CA ASP A 32 -1.19 -4.47 -12.40
C ASP A 32 -1.06 -3.23 -11.54
N GLU A 33 -0.77 -2.11 -12.17
CA GLU A 33 -0.66 -0.86 -11.46
C GLU A 33 -1.99 -0.48 -10.81
N SER A 34 -3.09 -0.69 -11.54
CA SER A 34 -4.41 -0.38 -11.00
C SER A 34 -4.75 -1.26 -9.81
N ILE A 35 -4.38 -2.53 -9.89
CA ILE A 35 -4.63 -3.45 -8.78
C ILE A 35 -3.85 -3.00 -7.55
N MET A 36 -2.60 -2.63 -7.74
CA MET A 36 -1.79 -2.16 -6.64
C MET A 36 -2.37 -0.91 -6.01
N ASP A 37 -2.83 0.02 -6.84
CA ASP A 37 -3.44 1.24 -6.35
C ASP A 37 -4.70 0.92 -5.54
N ALA A 38 -5.50 -0.02 -6.02
CA ALA A 38 -6.72 -0.37 -5.33
C ALA A 38 -6.41 -0.94 -3.94
N ILE A 39 -5.41 -1.80 -3.87
CA ILE A 39 -5.02 -2.38 -2.59
C ILE A 39 -4.48 -1.29 -1.67
N ASP A 40 -3.66 -0.42 -2.22
CA ASP A 40 -3.06 0.66 -1.45
C ASP A 40 -4.15 1.55 -0.84
N MET A 41 -5.12 1.92 -1.65
CA MET A 41 -6.22 2.77 -1.17
C MET A 41 -7.06 2.05 -0.13
N ALA A 42 -7.30 0.77 -0.34
CA ALA A 42 -8.10 0.00 0.61
C ALA A 42 -7.41 -0.07 1.97
N LEU A 43 -6.11 -0.30 1.96
CA LEU A 43 -5.35 -0.39 3.20
C LEU A 43 -5.33 0.94 3.92
N ARG A 44 -5.12 2.01 3.19
CA ARG A 44 -5.07 3.33 3.80
C ARG A 44 -6.42 3.70 4.40
N LYS A 45 -7.47 3.37 3.70
CA LYS A 45 -8.81 3.65 4.18
C LYS A 45 -9.11 2.83 5.43
N GLU A 46 -8.72 1.56 5.41
CA GLU A 46 -9.00 0.67 6.51
C GLU A 46 -8.23 1.05 7.75
N PHE A 47 -6.99 1.45 7.59
CA PHE A 47 -6.12 1.73 8.71
C PHE A 47 -6.03 3.20 9.08
N GLY A 48 -6.84 4.02 8.42
CA GLY A 48 -6.94 5.41 8.80
C GLY A 48 -5.68 6.21 8.62
N SER A 49 -5.03 6.02 7.50
CA SER A 49 -3.81 6.76 7.26
C SER A 49 -4.07 8.24 7.11
N ASP A 50 -5.32 8.59 6.97
CA ASP A 50 -5.71 9.99 6.85
C ASP A 50 -5.79 10.68 8.20
N ARG A 51 -5.44 10.00 9.24
CA ARG A 51 -5.55 10.55 10.58
C ARG A 51 -4.80 11.86 10.76
N LYS A 52 -3.79 12.02 10.00
CA LYS A 52 -2.98 13.22 10.12
C LYS A 52 -3.70 14.44 9.65
N THR A 53 -4.70 14.23 8.94
CA THR A 53 -5.44 15.38 8.49
C THR A 53 -6.25 15.98 9.58
N ASN A 54 -6.40 15.40 10.46
CA ASN A 54 -7.04 15.86 11.34
C ASN A 54 -6.66 16.60 12.18
N ASP A 55 -6.42 16.43 11.84
CA ASP A 55 -6.20 16.99 12.18
C ASP A 55 -6.17 17.42 12.26
#